data_ae78d81ce383a6dac4466f270219313c
#
_entry.id   ae78d81ce383a6dac4466f270219313c
#
_cell.length_a   1.000
_cell.length_b   1.000
_cell.length_c   1.000
_cell.angle_alpha   90.00
_cell.angle_beta   90.00
_cell.angle_gamma   90.00
#
_symmetry.space_group_name_H-M   'P 1'
#
loop_
_entity.id
_entity.type
_entity.pdbx_description
1 polymer ?
#
loop_
_entity_poly.entity_id
_entity_poly.type
_entity_poly.pdbx_seq_one_letter_code
_entity_poly.pdbx_strand_id
1 'polypeptide(L)'
;MLYFENDYCEGAHPAILQKLVETNFEKVSGYGTDPYCASAREKIRAACGAPDADVWFISGGTQSNAIVIASMLRRWEGVLAASTGHVAAHEAGAIEFTGHKVIGLPHTNGKLDAGTVEDWCRTFYADGNVDHLVFPGMVYISHPSEYGTLYTKAELEALSAVCHKYNMPLFMDGARLGYGLAAEGTDVTLADVARLTDVFYIGGTKVGALCGEAVVFPHGAPAHFMTMVKQQGALLAKGRLLGIQFDVLFTDDLYQTISKNAIETAAVLKKGLAEKGYSFFMDSPTNQVFIVLSNEQLAALEGKAKFGFWEKYDDTHTVVRIATSWATRMEEVEQLLELM
;
A
#
# COMPACT_ATOMS: atom_id res chain seq x y z
N MET A 1 -9.34 -17.06 -20.20
CA MET A 1 -9.42 -15.61 -19.91
C MET A 1 -8.26 -15.27 -19.00
N LEU A 2 -7.45 -14.29 -19.36
CA LEU A 2 -6.33 -13.80 -18.58
C LEU A 2 -6.81 -12.69 -17.62
N TYR A 3 -6.33 -12.71 -16.38
CA TYR A 3 -6.74 -11.74 -15.34
C TYR A 3 -5.55 -10.87 -14.95
N PHE A 4 -5.59 -9.60 -15.36
CA PHE A 4 -4.59 -8.57 -15.04
C PHE A 4 -5.26 -7.28 -14.50
N GLU A 5 -6.50 -7.37 -14.02
CA GLU A 5 -7.25 -6.19 -13.56
C GLU A 5 -6.73 -5.66 -12.22
N ASN A 6 -6.18 -6.55 -11.38
CA ASN A 6 -5.60 -6.17 -10.08
C ASN A 6 -4.61 -7.24 -9.61
N ASP A 7 -3.87 -6.94 -8.54
CA ASP A 7 -2.84 -7.78 -7.94
C ASP A 7 -3.31 -8.55 -6.69
N TYR A 8 -4.61 -8.82 -6.60
CA TYR A 8 -5.26 -9.59 -5.53
C TYR A 8 -6.35 -10.54 -6.08
N CYS A 9 -6.15 -11.06 -7.29
CA CYS A 9 -7.07 -12.02 -7.90
C CYS A 9 -6.87 -13.43 -7.35
N GLU A 10 -5.66 -13.77 -6.89
CA GLU A 10 -5.31 -15.09 -6.39
C GLU A 10 -5.56 -15.21 -4.88
N GLY A 11 -5.50 -16.44 -4.38
CA GLY A 11 -5.54 -16.73 -2.94
C GLY A 11 -4.20 -16.43 -2.25
N ALA A 12 -3.85 -17.25 -1.23
CA ALA A 12 -2.57 -17.09 -0.56
C ALA A 12 -1.46 -17.96 -1.18
N HIS A 13 -0.21 -17.58 -0.89
CA HIS A 13 0.94 -18.40 -1.19
C HIS A 13 0.79 -19.80 -0.56
N PRO A 14 1.12 -20.91 -1.27
CA PRO A 14 0.90 -22.27 -0.80
C PRO A 14 1.48 -22.57 0.59
N ALA A 15 2.65 -22.00 0.93
CA ALA A 15 3.26 -22.17 2.24
C ALA A 15 2.38 -21.62 3.39
N ILE A 16 1.62 -20.54 3.14
CA ILE A 16 0.66 -20.01 4.13
C ILE A 16 -0.49 -20.99 4.32
N LEU A 17 -1.08 -21.47 3.22
CA LEU A 17 -2.18 -22.46 3.30
C LEU A 17 -1.75 -23.73 4.01
N GLN A 18 -0.55 -24.23 3.70
CA GLN A 18 0.04 -25.38 4.37
C GLN A 18 0.16 -25.14 5.89
N LYS A 19 0.71 -23.97 6.29
CA LYS A 19 0.87 -23.64 7.71
C LYS A 19 -0.46 -23.50 8.44
N LEU A 20 -1.47 -22.93 7.79
CA LEU A 20 -2.82 -22.85 8.34
C LEU A 20 -3.42 -24.26 8.59
N VAL A 21 -3.23 -25.20 7.65
CA VAL A 21 -3.69 -26.60 7.80
C VAL A 21 -2.95 -27.30 8.93
N GLU A 22 -1.63 -27.22 8.97
CA GLU A 22 -0.78 -27.85 10.00
C GLU A 22 -1.16 -27.43 11.41
N THR A 23 -1.47 -26.15 11.61
CA THR A 23 -1.74 -25.56 12.92
C THR A 23 -3.21 -25.53 13.30
N ASN A 24 -4.11 -26.04 12.45
CA ASN A 24 -5.56 -25.86 12.59
C ASN A 24 -6.13 -26.33 13.93
N PHE A 25 -5.60 -27.43 14.48
CA PHE A 25 -6.10 -28.01 15.73
C PHE A 25 -5.32 -27.54 16.98
N GLU A 26 -4.31 -26.69 16.82
CA GLU A 26 -3.58 -26.14 17.95
C GLU A 26 -4.47 -25.18 18.77
N LYS A 27 -4.38 -25.32 20.10
CA LYS A 27 -5.06 -24.41 21.02
C LYS A 27 -4.09 -23.32 21.45
N VAL A 28 -4.32 -22.10 20.97
CA VAL A 28 -3.49 -20.94 21.26
C VAL A 28 -4.35 -19.76 21.72
N SER A 29 -3.73 -18.77 22.36
CA SER A 29 -4.40 -17.54 22.79
C SER A 29 -5.00 -16.79 21.62
N GLY A 30 -6.09 -16.06 21.85
CA GLY A 30 -6.78 -15.25 20.85
C GLY A 30 -6.24 -13.82 20.73
N TYR A 31 -6.89 -13.05 19.86
CA TYR A 31 -6.69 -11.59 19.72
C TYR A 31 -5.24 -11.16 19.42
N GLY A 32 -4.49 -12.00 18.71
CA GLY A 32 -3.11 -11.69 18.31
C GLY A 32 -2.07 -11.83 19.43
N THR A 33 -2.40 -12.52 20.54
CA THR A 33 -1.46 -12.84 21.64
C THR A 33 -0.88 -14.25 21.55
N ASP A 34 -1.10 -14.92 20.43
CA ASP A 34 -0.61 -16.26 20.12
C ASP A 34 0.87 -16.24 19.67
N PRO A 35 1.55 -17.42 19.71
CA PRO A 35 2.98 -17.49 19.37
C PRO A 35 3.29 -17.17 17.92
N TYR A 36 2.36 -17.36 16.99
CA TYR A 36 2.56 -17.03 15.57
C TYR A 36 2.59 -15.51 15.35
N CYS A 37 1.66 -14.79 15.98
CA CYS A 37 1.68 -13.34 15.99
C CYS A 37 2.95 -12.80 16.67
N ALA A 38 3.42 -13.44 17.76
CA ALA A 38 4.66 -13.04 18.41
C ALA A 38 5.87 -13.24 17.49
N SER A 39 5.99 -14.41 16.86
CA SER A 39 7.08 -14.72 15.92
C SER A 39 7.07 -13.77 14.71
N ALA A 40 5.90 -13.51 14.13
CA ALA A 40 5.77 -12.56 13.01
C ALA A 40 6.23 -11.14 13.39
N ARG A 41 5.88 -10.67 14.59
CA ARG A 41 6.34 -9.36 15.10
C ARG A 41 7.86 -9.30 15.19
N GLU A 42 8.50 -10.32 15.77
CA GLU A 42 9.97 -10.34 15.88
C GLU A 42 10.65 -10.32 14.50
N LYS A 43 10.15 -11.10 13.55
CA LYS A 43 10.70 -11.12 12.19
C LYS A 43 10.54 -9.77 11.49
N ILE A 44 9.37 -9.12 11.62
CA ILE A 44 9.11 -7.80 11.05
C ILE A 44 10.02 -6.74 11.72
N ARG A 45 10.16 -6.75 13.05
CA ARG A 45 11.08 -5.86 13.76
C ARG A 45 12.52 -6.00 13.28
N ALA A 46 12.96 -7.23 13.11
CA ALA A 46 14.29 -7.53 12.59
C ALA A 46 14.47 -7.01 11.15
N ALA A 47 13.50 -7.25 10.27
CA ALA A 47 13.53 -6.78 8.88
C ALA A 47 13.49 -5.24 8.77
N CYS A 48 12.79 -4.57 9.69
CA CYS A 48 12.73 -3.13 9.78
C CYS A 48 13.94 -2.48 10.47
N GLY A 49 14.81 -3.27 11.12
CA GLY A 49 15.87 -2.74 11.98
C GLY A 49 15.32 -1.90 13.17
N ALA A 50 14.10 -2.17 13.61
CA ALA A 50 13.36 -1.43 14.64
C ALA A 50 12.93 -2.36 15.78
N PRO A 51 13.83 -2.74 16.69
CA PRO A 51 13.59 -3.76 17.71
C PRO A 51 12.46 -3.40 18.69
N ASP A 52 12.24 -2.11 18.91
CA ASP A 52 11.24 -1.60 19.85
C ASP A 52 9.90 -1.24 19.18
N ALA A 53 9.76 -1.49 17.87
CA ALA A 53 8.53 -1.15 17.14
C ALA A 53 7.34 -1.96 17.65
N ASP A 54 6.17 -1.31 17.73
CA ASP A 54 4.90 -2.00 17.89
C ASP A 54 4.38 -2.45 16.52
N VAL A 55 4.02 -3.73 16.41
CA VAL A 55 3.49 -4.33 15.17
C VAL A 55 2.10 -4.89 15.43
N TRP A 56 1.14 -4.47 14.61
CA TRP A 56 -0.28 -4.86 14.69
C TRP A 56 -0.75 -5.45 13.37
N PHE A 57 -1.51 -6.56 13.43
CA PHE A 57 -2.07 -7.19 12.24
C PHE A 57 -3.53 -6.81 12.10
N ILE A 58 -3.89 -6.20 10.96
CA ILE A 58 -5.22 -5.70 10.63
C ILE A 58 -5.66 -6.33 9.31
N SER A 59 -6.95 -6.58 9.12
CA SER A 59 -7.45 -7.45 8.05
C SER A 59 -7.42 -6.85 6.64
N GLY A 60 -7.21 -5.55 6.49
CA GLY A 60 -7.15 -4.89 5.17
C GLY A 60 -6.71 -3.45 5.22
N GLY A 61 -6.28 -2.90 4.07
CA GLY A 61 -5.70 -1.56 3.95
C GLY A 61 -6.64 -0.43 4.39
N THR A 62 -7.87 -0.38 3.86
CA THR A 62 -8.86 0.65 4.22
C THR A 62 -9.14 0.66 5.73
N GLN A 63 -9.25 -0.52 6.35
CA GLN A 63 -9.44 -0.63 7.79
C GLN A 63 -8.20 -0.16 8.56
N SER A 64 -6.99 -0.48 8.06
CA SER A 64 -5.73 0.00 8.62
C SER A 64 -5.64 1.52 8.57
N ASN A 65 -5.95 2.12 7.42
CA ASN A 65 -5.95 3.57 7.23
C ASN A 65 -6.93 4.26 8.20
N ALA A 66 -8.17 3.77 8.27
CA ALA A 66 -9.18 4.33 9.17
C ALA A 66 -8.77 4.25 10.65
N ILE A 67 -8.22 3.12 11.10
CA ILE A 67 -7.82 2.91 12.49
C ILE A 67 -6.60 3.78 12.84
N VAL A 68 -5.58 3.80 12.01
CA VAL A 68 -4.36 4.58 12.22
C VAL A 68 -4.71 6.07 12.31
N ILE A 69 -5.41 6.59 11.30
CA ILE A 69 -5.79 8.01 11.26
C ILE A 69 -6.66 8.39 12.47
N ALA A 70 -7.70 7.60 12.77
CA ALA A 70 -8.57 7.88 13.90
C ALA A 70 -7.88 7.76 15.27
N SER A 71 -6.83 6.95 15.39
CA SER A 71 -6.09 6.77 16.65
C SER A 71 -5.03 7.85 16.91
N MET A 72 -4.54 8.49 15.84
CA MET A 72 -3.45 9.46 15.93
C MET A 72 -3.92 10.91 15.85
N LEU A 73 -5.08 11.16 15.23
CA LEU A 73 -5.59 12.51 15.05
C LEU A 73 -6.53 12.96 16.19
N ARG A 74 -6.48 14.26 16.49
CA ARG A 74 -7.48 14.92 17.31
C ARG A 74 -8.72 15.27 16.49
N ARG A 75 -9.87 15.43 17.16
CA ARG A 75 -11.18 15.66 16.51
C ARG A 75 -11.24 16.82 15.51
N TRP A 76 -10.37 17.81 15.65
CA TRP A 76 -10.30 18.99 14.79
C TRP A 76 -9.23 18.88 13.70
N GLU A 77 -8.54 17.76 13.63
CA GLU A 77 -7.45 17.53 12.71
C GLU A 77 -7.92 16.68 11.52
N GLY A 78 -7.30 16.94 10.37
CA GLY A 78 -7.45 16.17 9.16
C GLY A 78 -6.11 15.65 8.64
N VAL A 79 -6.17 14.79 7.65
CA VAL A 79 -5.00 14.18 7.01
C VAL A 79 -4.72 14.81 5.65
N LEU A 80 -3.49 15.30 5.45
CA LEU A 80 -2.99 15.80 4.17
C LEU A 80 -2.60 14.59 3.30
N ALA A 81 -3.10 14.50 2.08
CA ALA A 81 -2.76 13.44 1.14
C ALA A 81 -2.72 13.99 -0.29
N ALA A 82 -2.04 13.31 -1.21
CA ALA A 82 -2.24 13.58 -2.63
C ALA A 82 -3.72 13.45 -2.98
N SER A 83 -4.25 14.30 -3.88
CA SER A 83 -5.67 14.21 -4.27
C SER A 83 -6.04 12.89 -4.94
N THR A 84 -5.05 12.13 -5.42
CA THR A 84 -5.16 10.76 -5.94
C THR A 84 -4.80 9.70 -4.91
N GLY A 85 -4.40 10.07 -3.70
CA GLY A 85 -4.07 9.13 -2.63
C GLY A 85 -5.26 8.24 -2.29
N HIS A 86 -5.00 6.99 -1.93
CA HIS A 86 -6.04 5.98 -1.74
C HIS A 86 -7.14 6.44 -0.77
N VAL A 87 -6.77 7.07 0.34
CA VAL A 87 -7.71 7.63 1.34
C VAL A 87 -8.59 8.76 0.78
N ALA A 88 -8.12 9.48 -0.25
CA ALA A 88 -8.86 10.58 -0.87
C ALA A 88 -9.81 10.09 -1.97
N ALA A 89 -9.46 9.02 -2.71
CA ALA A 89 -10.12 8.66 -3.96
C ALA A 89 -10.81 7.29 -3.93
N HIS A 90 -10.33 6.32 -3.13
CA HIS A 90 -10.72 4.91 -3.30
C HIS A 90 -11.22 4.21 -2.02
N GLU A 91 -11.58 4.95 -0.96
CA GLU A 91 -12.02 4.37 0.32
C GLU A 91 -13.48 4.72 0.71
N ALA A 92 -14.26 5.20 -0.26
CA ALA A 92 -15.69 5.47 -0.06
C ALA A 92 -16.00 6.36 1.16
N GLY A 93 -15.09 7.29 1.51
CA GLY A 93 -15.24 8.17 2.66
C GLY A 93 -14.97 7.48 4.01
N ALA A 94 -14.19 6.39 4.04
CA ALA A 94 -13.90 5.67 5.29
C ALA A 94 -13.18 6.54 6.33
N ILE A 95 -12.35 7.47 5.90
CA ILE A 95 -11.67 8.40 6.80
C ILE A 95 -12.64 9.44 7.36
N GLU A 96 -13.49 10.03 6.50
CA GLU A 96 -14.54 10.97 6.91
C GLU A 96 -15.53 10.29 7.86
N PHE A 97 -15.82 9.00 7.67
CA PHE A 97 -16.67 8.23 8.57
C PHE A 97 -16.08 8.13 9.99
N THR A 98 -14.76 8.20 10.16
CA THR A 98 -14.10 8.27 11.48
C THR A 98 -14.19 9.66 12.11
N GLY A 99 -14.66 10.67 11.39
CA GLY A 99 -14.77 12.05 11.84
C GLY A 99 -13.61 12.95 11.42
N HIS A 100 -12.71 12.47 10.56
CA HIS A 100 -11.54 13.22 10.09
C HIS A 100 -11.68 13.56 8.60
N LYS A 101 -11.29 14.79 8.24
CA LYS A 101 -11.29 15.23 6.85
C LYS A 101 -10.02 14.78 6.13
N VAL A 102 -10.17 14.27 4.90
CA VAL A 102 -9.05 14.15 3.98
C VAL A 102 -8.87 15.50 3.25
N ILE A 103 -7.68 16.05 3.32
CA ILE A 103 -7.30 17.30 2.67
C ILE A 103 -6.42 16.94 1.47
N GLY A 104 -7.05 16.91 0.28
CA GLY A 104 -6.38 16.58 -0.97
C GLY A 104 -5.48 17.70 -1.45
N LEU A 105 -4.20 17.41 -1.64
CA LEU A 105 -3.20 18.35 -2.16
C LEU A 105 -2.81 18.02 -3.60
N PRO A 106 -2.31 19.01 -4.37
CA PRO A 106 -1.69 18.76 -5.67
C PRO A 106 -0.55 17.75 -5.56
N HIS A 107 -0.35 16.96 -6.61
CA HIS A 107 0.66 15.92 -6.66
C HIS A 107 1.38 15.88 -8.00
N THR A 108 2.53 15.22 -8.05
CA THR A 108 3.24 14.91 -9.29
C THR A 108 3.29 13.38 -9.44
N ASN A 109 2.60 12.85 -10.45
CA ASN A 109 2.52 11.40 -10.71
C ASN A 109 2.15 10.58 -9.46
N GLY A 110 1.14 11.03 -8.71
CA GLY A 110 0.66 10.38 -7.49
C GLY A 110 1.51 10.65 -6.24
N LYS A 111 2.65 11.31 -6.35
CA LYS A 111 3.51 11.64 -5.20
C LYS A 111 3.22 13.03 -4.67
N LEU A 112 3.15 13.14 -3.36
CA LEU A 112 3.11 14.40 -2.63
C LEU A 112 4.55 14.83 -2.31
N ASP A 113 4.93 16.04 -2.67
CA ASP A 113 6.26 16.56 -2.37
C ASP A 113 6.29 17.42 -1.10
N ALA A 114 7.47 17.51 -0.48
CA ALA A 114 7.67 18.24 0.77
C ALA A 114 7.39 19.74 0.63
N GLY A 115 7.69 20.33 -0.54
CA GLY A 115 7.43 21.76 -0.81
C GLY A 115 5.95 22.05 -0.82
N THR A 116 5.15 21.22 -1.47
CA THR A 116 3.67 21.34 -1.48
C THR A 116 3.10 21.27 -0.07
N VAL A 117 3.57 20.33 0.77
CA VAL A 117 3.13 20.23 2.16
C VAL A 117 3.53 21.47 2.97
N GLU A 118 4.78 21.92 2.82
CA GLU A 118 5.29 23.09 3.53
C GLU A 118 4.55 24.38 3.15
N ASP A 119 4.32 24.59 1.86
CA ASP A 119 3.62 25.78 1.36
C ASP A 119 2.16 25.80 1.82
N TRP A 120 1.51 24.64 1.85
CA TRP A 120 0.16 24.51 2.36
C TRP A 120 0.11 24.84 3.86
N CYS A 121 0.99 24.24 4.68
CA CYS A 121 1.06 24.49 6.11
C CYS A 121 1.40 25.96 6.40
N ARG A 122 2.36 26.53 5.70
CA ARG A 122 2.72 27.96 5.85
C ARG A 122 1.53 28.87 5.58
N THR A 123 0.78 28.60 4.52
CA THR A 123 -0.43 29.35 4.15
C THR A 123 -1.51 29.19 5.21
N PHE A 124 -1.74 27.96 5.68
CA PHE A 124 -2.71 27.65 6.71
C PHE A 124 -2.43 28.43 8.00
N TYR A 125 -1.20 28.37 8.52
CA TYR A 125 -0.83 29.06 9.77
C TYR A 125 -0.68 30.57 9.66
N ALA A 126 -0.64 31.12 8.44
CA ALA A 126 -0.68 32.55 8.20
C ALA A 126 -2.11 33.14 8.13
N ASP A 127 -3.13 32.28 8.06
CA ASP A 127 -4.54 32.71 8.00
C ASP A 127 -4.99 33.22 9.38
N GLY A 128 -5.49 34.45 9.44
CA GLY A 128 -6.04 35.00 10.69
C GLY A 128 -7.32 34.33 11.18
N ASN A 129 -7.95 33.45 10.37
CA ASN A 129 -9.15 32.69 10.71
C ASN A 129 -8.86 31.19 10.87
N VAL A 130 -7.63 30.81 11.15
CA VAL A 130 -7.19 29.40 11.26
C VAL A 130 -8.08 28.57 12.18
N ASP A 131 -8.62 29.15 13.25
CA ASP A 131 -9.51 28.47 14.20
C ASP A 131 -10.89 28.06 13.62
N HIS A 132 -11.22 28.53 12.42
CA HIS A 132 -12.43 28.12 11.67
C HIS A 132 -12.13 26.99 10.69
N LEU A 133 -10.90 26.55 10.57
CA LEU A 133 -10.46 25.56 9.57
C LEU A 133 -10.13 24.21 10.24
N VAL A 134 -10.10 23.15 9.43
CA VAL A 134 -9.60 21.85 9.90
C VAL A 134 -8.07 21.90 9.95
N PHE A 135 -7.51 21.63 11.11
CA PHE A 135 -6.06 21.64 11.30
C PHE A 135 -5.37 20.47 10.61
N PRO A 136 -4.18 20.69 10.03
CA PRO A 136 -3.37 19.58 9.52
C PRO A 136 -2.84 18.76 10.70
N GLY A 137 -3.14 17.48 10.74
CA GLY A 137 -2.77 16.60 11.83
C GLY A 137 -1.84 15.45 11.43
N MET A 138 -1.76 15.15 10.13
CA MET A 138 -0.98 14.02 9.60
C MET A 138 -0.71 14.24 8.12
N VAL A 139 0.41 13.72 7.62
CA VAL A 139 0.66 13.54 6.19
C VAL A 139 0.57 12.05 5.87
N TYR A 140 -0.23 11.72 4.85
CA TYR A 140 -0.38 10.37 4.31
C TYR A 140 0.20 10.29 2.91
N ILE A 141 0.99 9.25 2.67
CA ILE A 141 1.54 8.91 1.35
C ILE A 141 1.35 7.42 1.09
N SER A 142 1.24 7.04 -0.19
CA SER A 142 1.31 5.64 -0.63
C SER A 142 2.69 5.34 -1.24
N HIS A 143 3.31 4.21 -0.88
CA HIS A 143 4.57 3.78 -1.47
C HIS A 143 4.55 2.29 -1.81
N PRO A 144 4.57 1.95 -3.13
CA PRO A 144 4.42 2.81 -4.31
C PRO A 144 3.15 3.64 -4.31
N SER A 145 3.16 4.78 -5.03
CA SER A 145 1.93 5.55 -5.23
C SER A 145 0.88 4.78 -6.03
N GLU A 146 -0.32 5.30 -6.13
CA GLU A 146 -1.42 4.70 -6.92
C GLU A 146 -1.05 4.57 -8.41
N TYR A 147 -0.16 5.44 -8.91
CA TYR A 147 0.41 5.38 -10.26
C TYR A 147 1.64 4.46 -10.37
N GLY A 148 1.99 3.73 -9.29
CA GLY A 148 3.16 2.85 -9.27
C GLY A 148 4.50 3.59 -9.23
N THR A 149 4.53 4.89 -8.98
CA THR A 149 5.77 5.67 -8.82
C THR A 149 6.37 5.46 -7.44
N LEU A 150 7.70 5.63 -7.35
CA LEU A 150 8.45 5.42 -6.11
C LEU A 150 8.91 6.75 -5.53
N TYR A 151 8.85 6.87 -4.22
CA TYR A 151 9.59 7.90 -3.51
C TYR A 151 11.07 7.49 -3.43
N THR A 152 11.97 8.41 -3.70
CA THR A 152 13.39 8.25 -3.38
C THR A 152 13.61 8.46 -1.88
N LYS A 153 14.75 7.96 -1.37
CA LYS A 153 15.13 8.21 0.02
C LYS A 153 15.18 9.72 0.35
N ALA A 154 15.74 10.52 -0.55
CA ALA A 154 15.82 11.96 -0.38
C ALA A 154 14.42 12.64 -0.32
N GLU A 155 13.47 12.18 -1.13
CA GLU A 155 12.08 12.68 -1.07
C GLU A 155 11.41 12.32 0.27
N LEU A 156 11.61 11.09 0.76
CA LEU A 156 11.10 10.67 2.06
C LEU A 156 11.74 11.43 3.22
N GLU A 157 13.05 11.68 3.18
CA GLU A 157 13.76 12.49 4.16
C GLU A 157 13.22 13.93 4.20
N ALA A 158 12.97 14.53 3.04
CA ALA A 158 12.39 15.87 2.95
C ALA A 158 10.96 15.91 3.51
N LEU A 159 10.11 14.93 3.17
CA LEU A 159 8.76 14.82 3.71
C LEU A 159 8.77 14.64 5.23
N SER A 160 9.59 13.72 5.76
CA SER A 160 9.74 13.48 7.19
C SER A 160 10.16 14.77 7.91
N ALA A 161 11.13 15.51 7.35
CA ALA A 161 11.58 16.77 7.95
C ALA A 161 10.47 17.83 8.02
N VAL A 162 9.67 17.98 6.97
CA VAL A 162 8.53 18.91 6.96
C VAL A 162 7.45 18.47 7.93
N CYS A 163 7.13 17.17 7.97
CA CYS A 163 6.18 16.62 8.93
C CYS A 163 6.60 16.94 10.38
N HIS A 164 7.85 16.66 10.75
CA HIS A 164 8.38 16.96 12.08
C HIS A 164 8.37 18.46 12.39
N LYS A 165 8.70 19.31 11.40
CA LYS A 165 8.65 20.77 11.56
C LYS A 165 7.27 21.29 12.01
N TYR A 166 6.20 20.65 11.51
CA TYR A 166 4.81 21.03 11.84
C TYR A 166 4.15 20.10 12.88
N ASN A 167 4.93 19.23 13.52
CA ASN A 167 4.46 18.25 14.51
C ASN A 167 3.35 17.32 13.98
N MET A 168 3.44 16.93 12.74
CA MET A 168 2.55 15.98 12.09
C MET A 168 3.27 14.64 11.93
N PRO A 169 2.66 13.50 12.24
CA PRO A 169 3.20 12.21 11.86
C PRO A 169 3.15 12.01 10.33
N LEU A 170 4.15 11.31 9.80
CA LEU A 170 4.17 10.79 8.44
C LEU A 170 3.68 9.35 8.44
N PHE A 171 2.54 9.11 7.80
CA PHE A 171 1.95 7.79 7.62
C PHE A 171 2.16 7.30 6.18
N MET A 172 2.79 6.12 6.04
CA MET A 172 2.99 5.48 4.72
C MET A 172 2.06 4.27 4.56
N ASP A 173 1.19 4.36 3.58
CA ASP A 173 0.42 3.24 3.03
C ASP A 173 1.36 2.36 2.19
N GLY A 174 1.62 1.17 2.70
CA GLY A 174 2.48 0.18 2.06
C GLY A 174 1.70 -1.00 1.46
N ALA A 175 0.48 -0.79 0.93
CA ALA A 175 -0.34 -1.87 0.35
C ALA A 175 0.42 -2.69 -0.71
N ARG A 176 1.37 -2.06 -1.41
CA ARG A 176 2.27 -2.69 -2.39
C ARG A 176 3.75 -2.55 -2.02
N LEU A 177 4.06 -2.38 -0.74
CA LEU A 177 5.42 -2.07 -0.28
C LEU A 177 6.43 -3.12 -0.76
N GLY A 178 6.10 -4.40 -0.73
CA GLY A 178 6.98 -5.46 -1.25
C GLY A 178 7.38 -5.22 -2.70
N TYR A 179 6.45 -4.84 -3.55
CA TYR A 179 6.73 -4.53 -4.95
C TYR A 179 7.58 -3.26 -5.11
N GLY A 180 7.34 -2.24 -4.30
CA GLY A 180 8.17 -1.03 -4.29
C GLY A 180 9.61 -1.29 -3.86
N LEU A 181 9.81 -2.13 -2.84
CA LEU A 181 11.14 -2.52 -2.37
C LEU A 181 11.88 -3.47 -3.32
N ALA A 182 11.14 -4.20 -4.18
CA ALA A 182 11.71 -5.08 -5.19
C ALA A 182 11.93 -4.40 -6.55
N ALA A 183 11.39 -3.20 -6.75
CA ALA A 183 11.45 -2.49 -8.02
C ALA A 183 12.88 -2.07 -8.37
N GLU A 184 13.20 -2.11 -9.67
CA GLU A 184 14.49 -1.64 -10.16
C GLU A 184 14.66 -0.13 -9.90
N GLY A 185 15.84 0.26 -9.44
CA GLY A 185 16.16 1.67 -9.17
C GLY A 185 15.65 2.21 -7.84
N THR A 186 14.99 1.40 -6.99
CA THR A 186 14.67 1.82 -5.62
C THR A 186 15.95 2.01 -4.80
N ASP A 187 16.02 3.12 -4.06
CA ASP A 187 17.09 3.41 -3.09
C ASP A 187 16.59 3.34 -1.64
N VAL A 188 15.33 2.89 -1.46
CA VAL A 188 14.66 2.79 -0.17
C VAL A 188 14.64 1.34 0.31
N THR A 189 15.02 1.12 1.55
CA THR A 189 14.91 -0.17 2.25
C THR A 189 13.78 -0.15 3.27
N LEU A 190 13.36 -1.33 3.75
CA LEU A 190 12.37 -1.41 4.84
C LEU A 190 12.86 -0.71 6.13
N ALA A 191 14.15 -0.74 6.38
CA ALA A 191 14.75 -0.01 7.50
C ALA A 191 14.70 1.52 7.30
N ASP A 192 14.85 2.01 6.06
CA ASP A 192 14.65 3.43 5.74
C ASP A 192 13.19 3.84 5.95
N VAL A 193 12.23 3.02 5.53
CA VAL A 193 10.80 3.26 5.78
C VAL A 193 10.55 3.41 7.29
N ALA A 194 11.02 2.44 8.09
CA ALA A 194 10.85 2.49 9.54
C ALA A 194 11.52 3.70 10.20
N ARG A 195 12.66 4.16 9.66
CA ARG A 195 13.37 5.34 10.18
C ARG A 195 12.70 6.66 9.82
N LEU A 196 12.07 6.74 8.65
CA LEU A 196 11.58 7.99 8.06
C LEU A 196 10.10 8.23 8.25
N THR A 197 9.35 7.24 8.74
CA THR A 197 7.92 7.35 8.98
C THR A 197 7.59 7.14 10.46
N ASP A 198 6.50 7.76 10.93
CA ASP A 198 6.00 7.56 12.30
C ASP A 198 5.09 6.34 12.40
N VAL A 199 4.46 6.00 11.29
CA VAL A 199 3.67 4.78 11.12
C VAL A 199 3.66 4.38 9.65
N PHE A 200 3.68 3.08 9.38
CA PHE A 200 3.48 2.53 8.06
C PHE A 200 2.82 1.16 8.15
N TYR A 201 2.34 0.63 7.05
CA TYR A 201 2.01 -0.78 7.04
C TYR A 201 2.67 -1.54 5.89
N ILE A 202 2.93 -2.81 6.14
CA ILE A 202 3.46 -3.77 5.18
C ILE A 202 2.27 -4.53 4.62
N GLY A 203 2.00 -4.35 3.34
CA GLY A 203 0.88 -4.99 2.65
C GLY A 203 1.07 -6.49 2.53
N GLY A 204 0.13 -7.28 3.07
CA GLY A 204 0.07 -8.72 2.88
C GLY A 204 -0.95 -9.12 1.82
N THR A 205 -2.10 -8.50 1.79
CA THR A 205 -3.23 -8.83 0.89
C THR A 205 -2.83 -8.91 -0.58
N LYS A 206 -1.97 -8.01 -1.05
CA LYS A 206 -1.49 -7.98 -2.45
C LYS A 206 -0.20 -8.77 -2.64
N VAL A 207 0.48 -9.17 -1.56
CA VAL A 207 1.79 -9.83 -1.59
C VAL A 207 1.73 -11.18 -0.90
N GLY A 208 0.89 -12.06 -1.41
CA GLY A 208 0.87 -13.48 -1.08
C GLY A 208 0.05 -13.88 0.14
N ALA A 209 -0.59 -12.96 0.89
CA ALA A 209 -1.52 -13.31 1.96
C ALA A 209 -2.96 -13.45 1.45
N LEU A 210 -3.80 -14.18 2.18
CA LEU A 210 -5.27 -14.20 1.95
C LEU A 210 -5.89 -12.84 2.27
N CYS A 211 -5.40 -12.21 3.33
CA CYS A 211 -5.83 -10.91 3.81
C CYS A 211 -4.84 -10.42 4.87
N GLY A 212 -4.81 -9.13 5.09
CA GLY A 212 -4.11 -8.53 6.21
C GLY A 212 -2.93 -7.67 5.84
N GLU A 213 -2.71 -6.71 6.74
CA GLU A 213 -1.65 -5.73 6.70
C GLU A 213 -0.94 -5.73 8.07
N ALA A 214 0.38 -5.60 8.07
CA ALA A 214 1.13 -5.42 9.31
C ALA A 214 1.39 -3.93 9.51
N VAL A 215 0.64 -3.31 10.41
CA VAL A 215 0.84 -1.90 10.81
C VAL A 215 2.00 -1.83 11.78
N VAL A 216 2.99 -1.00 11.48
CA VAL A 216 4.23 -0.84 12.23
C VAL A 216 4.32 0.59 12.75
N PHE A 217 4.50 0.74 14.05
CA PHE A 217 4.81 2.00 14.72
C PHE A 217 6.26 1.93 15.22
N PRO A 218 7.23 2.51 14.52
CA PRO A 218 8.65 2.42 14.91
C PRO A 218 8.96 2.94 16.31
N HIS A 219 8.17 3.91 16.78
CA HIS A 219 8.35 4.59 18.06
C HIS A 219 7.25 4.28 19.10
N GLY A 220 6.52 3.17 18.88
CA GLY A 220 5.40 2.75 19.72
C GLY A 220 4.04 3.25 19.23
N ALA A 221 3.02 2.42 19.42
CA ALA A 221 1.64 2.73 19.04
C ALA A 221 1.02 3.77 19.98
N PRO A 222 0.02 4.55 19.50
CA PRO A 222 -0.73 5.47 20.34
C PRO A 222 -1.37 4.76 21.55
N ALA A 223 -1.54 5.47 22.65
CA ALA A 223 -2.23 4.94 23.82
C ALA A 223 -3.62 4.39 23.42
N HIS A 224 -3.97 3.21 23.96
CA HIS A 224 -5.24 2.54 23.69
C HIS A 224 -5.46 2.09 22.22
N PHE A 225 -4.40 1.92 21.44
CA PHE A 225 -4.52 1.48 20.03
C PHE A 225 -5.32 0.18 19.89
N MET A 226 -5.11 -0.82 20.76
CA MET A 226 -5.90 -2.05 20.81
C MET A 226 -7.41 -1.77 20.97
N THR A 227 -7.76 -0.76 21.76
CA THR A 227 -9.17 -0.35 21.95
C THR A 227 -9.76 0.21 20.66
N MET A 228 -8.97 1.02 19.92
CA MET A 228 -9.38 1.54 18.60
C MET A 228 -9.55 0.40 17.58
N VAL A 229 -8.61 -0.55 17.54
CA VAL A 229 -8.72 -1.76 16.70
C VAL A 229 -10.00 -2.53 17.03
N LYS A 230 -10.31 -2.71 18.32
CA LYS A 230 -11.56 -3.39 18.75
C LYS A 230 -12.81 -2.61 18.38
N GLN A 231 -12.81 -1.30 18.58
CA GLN A 231 -13.95 -0.43 18.27
C GLN A 231 -14.30 -0.43 16.78
N GLN A 232 -13.28 -0.49 15.91
CA GLN A 232 -13.45 -0.56 14.45
C GLN A 232 -13.71 -1.99 13.94
N GLY A 233 -13.94 -2.97 14.83
CA GLY A 233 -14.25 -4.35 14.45
C GLY A 233 -13.06 -5.15 13.90
N ALA A 234 -11.84 -4.63 13.98
CA ALA A 234 -10.64 -5.21 13.38
C ALA A 234 -9.89 -6.20 14.28
N LEU A 235 -10.26 -6.31 15.56
CA LEU A 235 -9.60 -7.21 16.49
C LEU A 235 -10.17 -8.63 16.37
N LEU A 236 -9.56 -9.45 15.56
CA LEU A 236 -10.01 -10.82 15.30
C LEU A 236 -9.81 -11.71 16.52
N ALA A 237 -10.86 -12.45 16.92
CA ALA A 237 -10.75 -13.43 17.98
C ALA A 237 -9.70 -14.53 17.67
N LYS A 238 -9.64 -14.96 16.40
CA LYS A 238 -8.60 -15.87 15.89
C LYS A 238 -7.50 -15.07 15.18
N GLY A 239 -6.86 -14.14 15.90
CA GLY A 239 -5.82 -13.26 15.37
C GLY A 239 -4.63 -14.00 14.75
N ARG A 240 -4.38 -15.24 15.18
CA ARG A 240 -3.35 -16.11 14.58
C ARG A 240 -3.51 -16.27 13.06
N LEU A 241 -4.73 -16.08 12.51
CA LEU A 241 -4.94 -16.11 11.06
C LEU A 241 -4.04 -15.12 10.35
N LEU A 242 -3.93 -13.89 10.88
CA LEU A 242 -3.03 -12.86 10.32
C LEU A 242 -1.58 -13.14 10.71
N GLY A 243 -1.32 -13.51 11.96
CA GLY A 243 0.02 -13.82 12.46
C GLY A 243 0.72 -14.92 11.68
N ILE A 244 0.05 -16.04 11.40
CA ILE A 244 0.60 -17.15 10.62
C ILE A 244 1.01 -16.68 9.21
N GLN A 245 0.22 -15.85 8.57
CA GLN A 245 0.50 -15.35 7.22
C GLN A 245 1.79 -14.53 7.21
N PHE A 246 1.91 -13.57 8.11
CA PHE A 246 3.12 -12.74 8.20
C PHE A 246 4.32 -13.52 8.75
N ASP A 247 4.12 -14.47 9.63
CA ASP A 247 5.19 -15.38 10.09
C ASP A 247 5.81 -16.15 8.93
N VAL A 248 4.98 -16.69 8.04
CA VAL A 248 5.44 -17.39 6.83
C VAL A 248 6.08 -16.41 5.83
N LEU A 249 5.45 -15.27 5.56
CA LEU A 249 5.97 -14.29 4.59
C LEU A 249 7.35 -13.74 4.98
N PHE A 250 7.62 -13.60 6.29
CA PHE A 250 8.91 -13.12 6.80
C PHE A 250 9.85 -14.27 7.22
N THR A 251 9.62 -15.49 6.71
CA THR A 251 10.53 -16.62 6.83
C THR A 251 11.27 -16.80 5.50
N ASP A 252 12.60 -17.01 5.56
CA ASP A 252 13.47 -17.33 4.42
C ASP A 252 13.30 -16.34 3.25
N ASP A 253 13.16 -15.06 3.54
CA ASP A 253 12.99 -13.96 2.57
C ASP A 253 11.83 -14.14 1.58
N LEU A 254 10.80 -14.92 1.94
CA LEU A 254 9.70 -15.23 1.03
C LEU A 254 8.99 -13.97 0.52
N TYR A 255 8.70 -12.99 1.40
CA TYR A 255 8.05 -11.74 1.04
C TYR A 255 8.78 -10.99 -0.09
N GLN A 256 10.12 -10.89 0.02
CA GLN A 256 10.94 -10.27 -1.00
C GLN A 256 11.00 -11.11 -2.28
N THR A 257 11.13 -12.44 -2.14
CA THR A 257 11.25 -13.36 -3.27
C THR A 257 10.00 -13.32 -4.17
N ILE A 258 8.80 -13.42 -3.57
CA ILE A 258 7.56 -13.36 -4.35
C ILE A 258 7.26 -11.97 -4.88
N SER A 259 7.73 -10.91 -4.22
CA SER A 259 7.62 -9.54 -4.75
C SER A 259 8.43 -9.35 -6.03
N LYS A 260 9.61 -9.95 -6.14
CA LYS A 260 10.44 -9.89 -7.36
C LYS A 260 9.72 -10.49 -8.57
N ASN A 261 8.97 -11.58 -8.39
CA ASN A 261 8.20 -12.18 -9.48
C ASN A 261 7.26 -11.18 -10.16
N ALA A 262 6.55 -10.36 -9.37
CA ALA A 262 5.64 -9.34 -9.91
C ALA A 262 6.39 -8.27 -10.73
N ILE A 263 7.59 -7.89 -10.30
CA ILE A 263 8.43 -6.89 -10.99
C ILE A 263 9.02 -7.48 -12.28
N GLU A 264 9.55 -8.69 -12.23
CA GLU A 264 10.14 -9.37 -13.38
C GLU A 264 9.09 -9.61 -14.49
N THR A 265 7.90 -10.09 -14.11
CA THR A 265 6.80 -10.30 -15.05
C THR A 265 6.27 -8.98 -15.64
N ALA A 266 6.21 -7.91 -14.84
CA ALA A 266 5.87 -6.57 -15.34
C ALA A 266 6.93 -6.02 -16.30
N ALA A 267 8.21 -6.26 -16.05
CA ALA A 267 9.29 -5.81 -16.92
C ALA A 267 9.23 -6.48 -18.30
N VAL A 268 8.98 -7.79 -18.35
CA VAL A 268 8.77 -8.52 -19.63
C VAL A 268 7.53 -7.99 -20.36
N LEU A 269 6.43 -7.78 -19.63
CA LEU A 269 5.21 -7.22 -20.19
C LEU A 269 5.46 -5.83 -20.81
N LYS A 270 6.08 -4.91 -20.06
CA LYS A 270 6.40 -3.56 -20.55
C LYS A 270 7.25 -3.60 -21.81
N LYS A 271 8.30 -4.43 -21.81
CA LYS A 271 9.17 -4.58 -22.98
C LYS A 271 8.39 -5.05 -24.21
N GLY A 272 7.58 -6.11 -24.07
CA GLY A 272 6.79 -6.65 -25.20
C GLY A 272 5.74 -5.65 -25.70
N LEU A 273 5.08 -4.90 -24.82
CA LEU A 273 4.15 -3.84 -25.19
C LEU A 273 4.85 -2.70 -25.96
N ALA A 274 6.04 -2.29 -25.51
CA ALA A 274 6.84 -1.27 -26.20
C ALA A 274 7.26 -1.73 -27.61
N GLU A 275 7.73 -2.97 -27.75
CA GLU A 275 8.10 -3.58 -29.05
C GLU A 275 6.91 -3.65 -30.03
N LYS A 276 5.68 -3.78 -29.51
CA LYS A 276 4.43 -3.76 -30.28
C LYS A 276 3.88 -2.35 -30.54
N GLY A 277 4.54 -1.31 -30.03
CA GLY A 277 4.17 0.07 -30.28
C GLY A 277 3.03 0.61 -29.42
N TYR A 278 2.70 -0.02 -28.29
CA TYR A 278 1.69 0.50 -27.37
C TYR A 278 2.19 1.77 -26.66
N SER A 279 1.29 2.73 -26.49
CA SER A 279 1.58 3.99 -25.77
C SER A 279 1.40 3.81 -24.27
N PHE A 280 2.43 4.10 -23.51
CA PHE A 280 2.36 4.13 -22.06
C PHE A 280 1.79 5.47 -21.58
N PHE A 281 0.83 5.42 -20.68
CA PHE A 281 0.29 6.61 -20.04
C PHE A 281 1.31 7.23 -19.08
N MET A 282 2.07 6.36 -18.40
CA MET A 282 3.19 6.76 -17.54
C MET A 282 4.22 5.64 -17.40
N ASP A 283 5.42 6.00 -17.03
CA ASP A 283 6.47 5.05 -16.68
C ASP A 283 6.37 4.69 -15.20
N SER A 284 5.91 3.47 -14.93
CA SER A 284 5.86 2.89 -13.58
C SER A 284 6.94 1.81 -13.46
N PRO A 285 7.86 1.91 -12.48
CA PRO A 285 8.88 0.89 -12.25
C PRO A 285 8.35 -0.35 -11.50
N THR A 286 7.05 -0.37 -11.14
CA THR A 286 6.46 -1.42 -10.31
C THR A 286 5.64 -2.44 -11.12
N ASN A 287 4.87 -3.26 -10.41
CA ASN A 287 3.97 -4.26 -10.96
C ASN A 287 2.72 -3.70 -11.67
N GLN A 288 2.53 -2.38 -11.66
CA GLN A 288 1.41 -1.72 -12.31
C GLN A 288 1.88 -1.09 -13.62
N VAL A 289 1.29 -1.51 -14.74
CA VAL A 289 1.60 -1.02 -16.09
C VAL A 289 0.39 -0.28 -16.63
N PHE A 290 0.56 0.98 -17.04
CA PHE A 290 -0.51 1.84 -17.51
C PHE A 290 -0.33 2.13 -18.99
N ILE A 291 -1.30 1.71 -19.81
CA ILE A 291 -1.28 1.91 -21.27
C ILE A 291 -2.56 2.56 -21.75
N VAL A 292 -2.48 3.19 -22.91
CA VAL A 292 -3.63 3.79 -23.60
C VAL A 292 -4.12 2.83 -24.66
N LEU A 293 -5.37 2.41 -24.58
CA LEU A 293 -6.02 1.54 -25.55
C LEU A 293 -7.19 2.25 -26.23
N SER A 294 -7.36 2.05 -27.54
CA SER A 294 -8.55 2.51 -28.24
C SER A 294 -9.77 1.66 -27.86
N ASN A 295 -10.97 2.20 -28.07
CA ASN A 295 -12.22 1.45 -27.85
C ASN A 295 -12.27 0.17 -28.71
N GLU A 296 -11.68 0.17 -29.92
CA GLU A 296 -11.58 -0.99 -30.79
C GLU A 296 -10.64 -2.06 -30.22
N GLN A 297 -9.47 -1.65 -29.69
CA GLN A 297 -8.53 -2.57 -29.03
C GLN A 297 -9.17 -3.20 -27.80
N LEU A 298 -9.86 -2.41 -26.97
CA LEU A 298 -10.57 -2.93 -25.80
C LEU A 298 -11.65 -3.95 -26.19
N ALA A 299 -12.45 -3.65 -27.21
CA ALA A 299 -13.48 -4.57 -27.71
C ALA A 299 -12.88 -5.89 -28.26
N ALA A 300 -11.72 -5.83 -28.92
CA ALA A 300 -11.03 -7.01 -29.44
C ALA A 300 -10.48 -7.94 -28.32
N LEU A 301 -10.22 -7.39 -27.14
CA LEU A 301 -9.73 -8.10 -25.95
C LEU A 301 -10.85 -8.57 -25.02
N GLU A 302 -12.09 -8.14 -25.25
CA GLU A 302 -13.25 -8.55 -24.46
C GLU A 302 -13.40 -10.08 -24.45
N GLY A 303 -13.62 -10.65 -23.28
CA GLY A 303 -13.72 -12.11 -23.10
C GLY A 303 -12.40 -12.87 -23.17
N LYS A 304 -11.27 -12.22 -23.49
CA LYS A 304 -9.93 -12.84 -23.57
C LYS A 304 -9.02 -12.41 -22.42
N ALA A 305 -9.00 -11.12 -22.11
CA ALA A 305 -8.21 -10.55 -21.01
C ALA A 305 -9.02 -9.50 -20.25
N LYS A 306 -8.75 -9.36 -18.94
CA LYS A 306 -9.32 -8.33 -18.06
C LYS A 306 -8.24 -7.39 -17.59
N PHE A 307 -8.54 -6.08 -17.67
CA PHE A 307 -7.70 -4.99 -17.19
C PHE A 307 -8.46 -4.12 -16.20
N GLY A 308 -7.76 -3.44 -15.33
CA GLY A 308 -8.36 -2.39 -14.49
C GLY A 308 -8.63 -1.14 -15.35
N PHE A 309 -9.85 -0.63 -15.35
CA PHE A 309 -10.12 0.73 -15.83
C PHE A 309 -9.36 1.70 -14.94
N TRP A 310 -8.62 2.63 -15.55
CA TRP A 310 -7.90 3.65 -14.78
C TRP A 310 -8.58 5.01 -14.91
N GLU A 311 -8.57 5.55 -16.12
CA GLU A 311 -9.25 6.82 -16.41
C GLU A 311 -9.59 6.94 -17.90
N LYS A 312 -10.51 7.84 -18.21
CA LYS A 312 -10.81 8.20 -19.60
C LYS A 312 -9.64 9.04 -20.14
N TYR A 313 -9.04 8.62 -21.25
CA TYR A 313 -7.98 9.37 -21.91
C TYR A 313 -8.57 10.46 -22.83
N ASP A 314 -9.46 10.06 -23.75
CA ASP A 314 -10.28 10.91 -24.60
C ASP A 314 -11.60 10.21 -24.97
N ASP A 315 -12.32 10.69 -25.99
CA ASP A 315 -13.61 10.08 -26.39
C ASP A 315 -13.46 8.68 -27.05
N THR A 316 -12.26 8.34 -27.51
CA THR A 316 -11.96 7.13 -28.27
C THR A 316 -10.93 6.22 -27.59
N HIS A 317 -10.30 6.68 -26.51
CA HIS A 317 -9.26 5.93 -25.80
C HIS A 317 -9.49 5.92 -24.30
N THR A 318 -9.01 4.88 -23.67
CA THR A 318 -9.05 4.64 -22.21
C THR A 318 -7.66 4.27 -21.73
N VAL A 319 -7.28 4.82 -20.58
CA VAL A 319 -6.12 4.32 -19.83
C VAL A 319 -6.56 3.08 -19.07
N VAL A 320 -5.86 1.99 -19.30
CA VAL A 320 -6.04 0.76 -18.53
C VAL A 320 -4.80 0.46 -17.71
N ARG A 321 -5.03 -0.13 -16.54
CA ARG A 321 -3.97 -0.67 -15.71
C ARG A 321 -3.90 -2.19 -15.91
N ILE A 322 -2.71 -2.68 -16.22
CA ILE A 322 -2.36 -4.10 -16.23
C ILE A 322 -1.51 -4.33 -14.97
N ALA A 323 -1.98 -5.18 -14.07
CA ALA A 323 -1.29 -5.48 -12.82
C ALA A 323 -0.77 -6.91 -12.83
N THR A 324 0.54 -7.09 -12.62
CA THR A 324 1.12 -8.38 -12.30
C THR A 324 1.13 -8.58 -10.77
N SER A 325 1.26 -9.81 -10.33
CA SER A 325 1.24 -10.16 -8.92
C SER A 325 2.37 -11.14 -8.54
N TRP A 326 2.46 -11.42 -7.27
CA TRP A 326 3.36 -12.45 -6.73
C TRP A 326 3.15 -13.84 -7.37
N ALA A 327 1.97 -14.12 -7.93
CA ALA A 327 1.56 -15.38 -8.52
C ALA A 327 1.48 -15.35 -10.05
N THR A 328 1.67 -14.20 -10.69
CA THR A 328 1.63 -14.09 -12.15
C THR A 328 2.67 -15.01 -12.78
N ARG A 329 2.23 -15.88 -13.70
CA ARG A 329 3.11 -16.77 -14.41
C ARG A 329 3.62 -16.12 -15.69
N MET A 330 4.85 -16.39 -16.07
CA MET A 330 5.47 -15.83 -17.27
C MET A 330 4.69 -16.22 -18.54
N GLU A 331 4.15 -17.45 -18.60
CA GLU A 331 3.33 -17.93 -19.69
C GLU A 331 2.04 -17.10 -19.86
N GLU A 332 1.47 -16.56 -18.80
CA GLU A 332 0.30 -15.67 -18.88
C GLU A 332 0.66 -14.31 -19.48
N VAL A 333 1.85 -13.81 -19.19
CA VAL A 333 2.39 -12.57 -19.78
C VAL A 333 2.64 -12.77 -21.27
N GLU A 334 3.25 -13.89 -21.67
CA GLU A 334 3.50 -14.25 -23.07
C GLU A 334 2.18 -14.38 -23.84
N GLN A 335 1.19 -15.10 -23.28
CA GLN A 335 -0.15 -15.21 -23.87
C GLN A 335 -0.85 -13.85 -24.00
N LEU A 336 -0.70 -12.95 -23.00
CA LEU A 336 -1.26 -11.60 -23.11
C LEU A 336 -0.60 -10.84 -24.26
N LEU A 337 0.73 -10.91 -24.36
CA LEU A 337 1.46 -10.25 -25.44
C LEU A 337 1.08 -10.80 -26.83
N GLU A 338 0.74 -12.10 -26.95
CA GLU A 338 0.24 -12.67 -28.22
C GLU A 338 -1.16 -12.13 -28.59
N LEU A 339 -2.00 -11.81 -27.61
CA LEU A 339 -3.35 -11.27 -27.84
C LEU A 339 -3.32 -9.77 -28.20
N MET A 340 -2.31 -9.06 -27.74
CA MET A 340 -2.09 -7.63 -27.97
C MET A 340 -1.21 -7.40 -29.22
#